data_3eb2ed70d0606a5d1a42d98297b75008
#
_entry.id   3eb2ed70d0606a5d1a42d98297b75008
#
_cell.length_a   1.000
_cell.length_b   1.000
_cell.length_c   1.000
_cell.angle_alpha   90.00
_cell.angle_beta   90.00
_cell.angle_gamma   90.00
#
_symmetry.space_group_name_H-M   'P 1'
#
loop_
_entity.id
_entity.type
_entity.pdbx_description
1 polymer ?
#
loop_
_entity_poly.entity_id
_entity_poly.type
_entity_poly.pdbx_seq_one_letter_code
_entity_poly.pdbx_strand_id
1 'polypeptide(L)'
;MARLFPICLNLIGLLAWAGGLAYAQSKVLQQAAQLDAQVLKKHVFTLASEEFAGRRGKGSEKTVDYIVNHFKNSHLKPGFDTSYTQDVIQGTSGKVIGRNIAAKVEGSDPVLSREWIILSAHWDHLGKNEGNGKIYAGADDNASGVAMLLESAAWFARPENRPKRSILFVAFDLEEFGLFGSRYFAAHMPMEEKSLKLFVTADMIGRSLSGICRDWVFVIGSERLPESRDWLKLASRGLSIKAGLLGTDLVGVRSDYGPFMTRKVPYLFFSTGECNEYHSANDRPETLDYPKLHQISELICTTVKTAADDARIEPWSDEAMAAPEEMRVIAAVLEEMKSPASGLKLGGYQLNLVEKTLGTIRELLVKNKISDTERKSVIRAAQFLMFTAL
;
A
#
# COMPACT_ATOMS: atom_id res chain seq x y z
N MET A 1 -61.43 22.64 -45.41
CA MET A 1 -60.98 22.97 -44.01
C MET A 1 -60.16 21.82 -43.50
N ALA A 2 -58.83 21.92 -43.66
CA ALA A 2 -57.91 20.90 -43.15
C ALA A 2 -57.15 21.49 -41.95
N ARG A 3 -57.29 20.85 -40.78
CA ARG A 3 -56.57 21.22 -39.55
C ARG A 3 -55.21 20.54 -39.53
N LEU A 4 -54.15 21.32 -39.56
CA LEU A 4 -52.79 20.92 -39.26
C LEU A 4 -52.58 20.79 -37.75
N PHE A 5 -52.13 19.63 -37.27
CA PHE A 5 -51.58 19.43 -35.93
C PHE A 5 -50.05 19.54 -35.99
N PRO A 6 -49.43 20.25 -35.08
CA PRO A 6 -47.97 20.25 -35.00
C PRO A 6 -47.44 19.05 -34.21
N ILE A 7 -46.50 18.33 -34.79
CA ILE A 7 -45.73 17.28 -34.14
C ILE A 7 -44.63 17.99 -33.38
N CYS A 8 -44.72 18.06 -32.03
CA CYS A 8 -43.63 18.37 -31.14
C CYS A 8 -42.85 17.06 -30.87
N LEU A 9 -41.80 16.83 -31.63
CA LEU A 9 -40.85 15.75 -31.36
C LEU A 9 -39.96 16.09 -30.16
N ASN A 10 -39.92 15.18 -29.22
CA ASN A 10 -39.09 15.16 -28.02
C ASN A 10 -37.59 15.22 -28.38
N LEU A 11 -36.99 16.40 -28.31
CA LEU A 11 -35.54 16.61 -28.40
C LEU A 11 -34.78 16.41 -27.07
N ILE A 12 -35.49 16.12 -25.99
CA ILE A 12 -34.91 15.99 -24.63
C ILE A 12 -34.31 14.60 -24.38
N GLY A 13 -34.74 13.55 -25.09
CA GLY A 13 -34.25 12.19 -24.88
C GLY A 13 -32.87 11.91 -25.47
N LEU A 14 -32.43 12.67 -26.48
CA LEU A 14 -31.15 12.44 -27.17
C LEU A 14 -29.95 13.09 -26.49
N LEU A 15 -30.14 14.13 -25.68
CA LEU A 15 -29.06 14.80 -24.94
C LEU A 15 -28.64 14.03 -23.67
N ALA A 16 -29.56 13.26 -23.04
CA ALA A 16 -29.23 12.44 -21.89
C ALA A 16 -28.44 11.17 -22.25
N TRP A 17 -28.66 10.63 -23.46
CA TRP A 17 -27.93 9.44 -23.95
C TRP A 17 -26.51 9.79 -24.43
N ALA A 18 -26.32 10.95 -25.04
CA ALA A 18 -25.01 11.44 -25.46
C ALA A 18 -24.11 11.79 -24.24
N GLY A 19 -24.69 12.31 -23.16
CA GLY A 19 -23.97 12.58 -21.91
C GLY A 19 -23.48 11.31 -21.20
N GLY A 20 -24.27 10.23 -21.19
CA GLY A 20 -23.92 8.94 -20.60
C GLY A 20 -22.80 8.22 -21.38
N LEU A 21 -22.80 8.30 -22.70
CA LEU A 21 -21.76 7.73 -23.56
C LEU A 21 -20.46 8.55 -23.50
N ALA A 22 -20.53 9.87 -23.40
CA ALA A 22 -19.36 10.73 -23.21
C ALA A 22 -18.71 10.53 -21.84
N TYR A 23 -19.50 10.27 -20.77
CA TYR A 23 -18.98 9.93 -19.44
C TYR A 23 -18.32 8.55 -19.41
N ALA A 24 -18.82 7.58 -20.17
CA ALA A 24 -18.22 6.25 -20.31
C ALA A 24 -16.96 6.26 -21.21
N GLN A 25 -16.85 7.16 -22.15
CA GLN A 25 -15.66 7.28 -23.03
C GLN A 25 -14.55 8.15 -22.47
N SER A 26 -14.80 8.96 -21.45
CA SER A 26 -13.78 9.80 -20.79
C SER A 26 -13.00 9.08 -19.66
N LYS A 27 -13.14 7.77 -19.46
CA LYS A 27 -12.05 6.98 -18.85
C LYS A 27 -10.90 6.98 -19.88
N VAL A 28 -10.28 8.15 -20.05
CA VAL A 28 -8.95 8.26 -20.66
C VAL A 28 -8.15 7.10 -20.09
N LEU A 29 -7.56 6.29 -20.97
CA LEU A 29 -6.60 5.26 -20.59
C LEU A 29 -5.54 5.97 -19.74
N GLN A 30 -5.71 5.94 -18.44
CA GLN A 30 -4.76 6.55 -17.53
C GLN A 30 -3.47 5.78 -17.74
N GLN A 31 -2.46 6.47 -18.23
CA GLN A 31 -1.17 5.87 -18.49
C GLN A 31 -0.62 5.35 -17.16
N ALA A 32 -0.23 4.07 -17.12
CA ALA A 32 0.42 3.49 -15.95
C ALA A 32 1.66 4.32 -15.58
N ALA A 33 1.92 4.47 -14.30
CA ALA A 33 3.13 5.14 -13.85
C ALA A 33 4.34 4.40 -14.41
N GLN A 34 5.32 5.15 -14.89
CA GLN A 34 6.60 4.62 -15.34
C GLN A 34 7.66 5.13 -14.36
N LEU A 35 8.13 4.22 -13.51
CA LEU A 35 9.18 4.47 -12.54
C LEU A 35 10.52 3.94 -13.06
N ASP A 36 11.63 4.50 -12.60
CA ASP A 36 12.94 4.04 -13.00
C ASP A 36 13.43 2.88 -12.11
N ALA A 37 13.48 1.67 -12.70
CA ALA A 37 13.93 0.46 -11.99
C ALA A 37 15.36 0.57 -11.45
N GLN A 38 16.26 1.29 -12.14
CA GLN A 38 17.64 1.45 -11.69
C GLN A 38 17.72 2.44 -10.51
N VAL A 39 16.88 3.47 -10.52
CA VAL A 39 16.81 4.43 -9.41
C VAL A 39 16.19 3.78 -8.18
N LEU A 40 15.13 2.99 -8.33
CA LEU A 40 14.56 2.18 -7.24
C LEU A 40 15.64 1.28 -6.61
N LYS A 41 16.38 0.53 -7.45
CA LYS A 41 17.49 -0.31 -6.99
C LYS A 41 18.55 0.49 -6.26
N LYS A 42 18.95 1.64 -6.79
CA LYS A 42 19.93 2.54 -6.17
C LYS A 42 19.49 3.01 -4.79
N HIS A 43 18.20 3.38 -4.62
CA HIS A 43 17.68 3.77 -3.32
C HIS A 43 17.80 2.65 -2.29
N VAL A 44 17.41 1.42 -2.65
CA VAL A 44 17.52 0.26 -1.75
C VAL A 44 18.97 0.01 -1.37
N PHE A 45 19.91 -0.04 -2.35
CA PHE A 45 21.34 -0.25 -2.06
C PHE A 45 21.93 0.85 -1.19
N THR A 46 21.51 2.09 -1.37
CA THR A 46 21.97 3.21 -0.54
C THR A 46 21.45 3.09 0.89
N LEU A 47 20.12 2.95 1.06
CA LEU A 47 19.47 2.91 2.37
C LEU A 47 19.87 1.67 3.19
N ALA A 48 20.12 0.54 2.53
CA ALA A 48 20.56 -0.71 3.17
C ALA A 48 22.09 -0.85 3.26
N SER A 49 22.86 0.19 2.93
CA SER A 49 24.32 0.13 3.04
C SER A 49 24.81 0.21 4.49
N GLU A 50 26.04 -0.23 4.73
CA GLU A 50 26.68 -0.14 6.05
C GLU A 50 26.76 1.30 6.58
N GLU A 51 26.88 2.27 5.68
CA GLU A 51 26.93 3.69 6.02
C GLU A 51 25.67 4.19 6.74
N PHE A 52 24.51 3.61 6.40
CA PHE A 52 23.21 3.91 7.02
C PHE A 52 22.94 3.11 8.30
N ALA A 53 23.87 2.19 8.65
CA ALA A 53 23.87 1.46 9.93
C ALA A 53 22.50 0.87 10.34
N GLY A 54 21.73 0.35 9.39
CA GLY A 54 20.39 -0.17 9.61
C GLY A 54 19.38 0.92 10.01
N ARG A 55 19.62 2.15 9.57
CA ARG A 55 18.73 3.33 9.70
C ARG A 55 18.28 3.64 11.13
N ARG A 56 19.17 3.38 12.09
CA ARG A 56 18.95 3.66 13.51
C ARG A 56 20.23 4.24 14.15
N GLY A 57 20.08 5.01 15.20
CA GLY A 57 21.22 5.62 15.92
C GLY A 57 22.05 6.50 15.00
N LYS A 58 23.32 6.16 14.75
CA LYS A 58 24.21 6.93 13.88
C LYS A 58 23.75 6.99 12.42
N GLY A 59 22.97 6.02 11.95
CA GLY A 59 22.40 5.99 10.60
C GLY A 59 21.19 6.90 10.40
N SER A 60 20.49 7.28 11.47
CA SER A 60 19.24 8.05 11.40
C SER A 60 19.41 9.41 10.73
N GLU A 61 20.39 10.22 11.13
CA GLU A 61 20.59 11.55 10.55
C GLU A 61 20.93 11.47 9.06
N LYS A 62 21.77 10.50 8.64
CA LYS A 62 22.08 10.30 7.23
C LYS A 62 20.83 9.91 6.43
N THR A 63 19.95 9.10 7.01
CA THR A 63 18.70 8.68 6.38
C THR A 63 17.77 9.88 6.21
N VAL A 64 17.62 10.70 7.25
CA VAL A 64 16.84 11.94 7.20
C VAL A 64 17.37 12.85 6.10
N ASP A 65 18.69 13.10 6.08
CA ASP A 65 19.32 13.96 5.07
C ASP A 65 19.13 13.41 3.66
N TYR A 66 19.25 12.09 3.47
CA TYR A 66 19.06 11.44 2.18
C TYR A 66 17.65 11.64 1.64
N ILE A 67 16.64 11.35 2.44
CA ILE A 67 15.22 11.46 2.06
C ILE A 67 14.85 12.93 1.81
N VAL A 68 15.24 13.83 2.72
CA VAL A 68 14.97 15.28 2.59
C VAL A 68 15.61 15.85 1.33
N ASN A 69 16.88 15.50 1.06
CA ASN A 69 17.58 15.95 -0.15
C ASN A 69 16.92 15.40 -1.41
N HIS A 70 16.43 14.16 -1.42
CA HIS A 70 15.70 13.62 -2.56
C HIS A 70 14.42 14.42 -2.82
N PHE A 71 13.63 14.72 -1.79
CA PHE A 71 12.42 15.53 -1.93
C PHE A 71 12.73 16.95 -2.44
N LYS A 72 13.78 17.60 -1.92
CA LYS A 72 14.23 18.91 -2.41
C LYS A 72 14.67 18.89 -3.87
N ASN A 73 15.47 17.90 -4.25
CA ASN A 73 15.99 17.73 -5.62
C ASN A 73 14.84 17.43 -6.61
N SER A 74 13.76 16.81 -6.14
CA SER A 74 12.53 16.59 -6.89
C SER A 74 11.58 17.80 -6.88
N HIS A 75 12.01 18.96 -6.33
CA HIS A 75 11.23 20.20 -6.25
C HIS A 75 9.89 20.07 -5.50
N LEU A 76 9.78 19.11 -4.58
CA LEU A 76 8.61 18.95 -3.73
C LEU A 76 8.58 20.00 -2.63
N LYS A 77 7.37 20.41 -2.23
CA LYS A 77 7.20 21.32 -1.09
C LYS A 77 7.32 20.58 0.24
N PRO A 78 7.78 21.23 1.32
CA PRO A 78 7.76 20.66 2.67
C PRO A 78 6.37 20.16 3.06
N GLY A 79 6.31 19.01 3.75
CA GLY A 79 5.07 18.43 4.24
C GLY A 79 4.51 19.14 5.48
N PHE A 80 5.37 19.73 6.31
CA PHE A 80 5.02 20.40 7.57
C PHE A 80 5.34 21.90 7.45
N ASP A 81 4.35 22.71 7.11
CA ASP A 81 4.51 24.16 6.88
C ASP A 81 5.77 24.51 6.08
N THR A 82 6.87 24.85 6.75
CA THR A 82 8.17 25.18 6.16
C THR A 82 9.21 24.07 6.34
N SER A 83 8.88 22.97 7.05
CA SER A 83 9.79 21.87 7.37
C SER A 83 9.45 20.59 6.60
N TYR A 84 10.47 19.84 6.22
CA TYR A 84 10.32 18.47 5.75
C TYR A 84 10.25 17.45 6.89
N THR A 85 10.55 17.86 8.12
CA THR A 85 10.62 16.97 9.28
C THR A 85 9.64 17.36 10.36
N GLN A 86 9.11 16.35 11.06
CA GLN A 86 8.29 16.44 12.26
C GLN A 86 8.99 15.64 13.36
N ASP A 87 9.40 16.31 14.43
CA ASP A 87 9.96 15.64 15.59
C ASP A 87 8.88 14.80 16.30
N VAL A 88 9.20 13.54 16.58
CA VAL A 88 8.35 12.63 17.35
C VAL A 88 8.71 12.79 18.83
N ILE A 89 7.76 13.29 19.62
CA ILE A 89 7.96 13.62 21.03
C ILE A 89 7.39 12.53 21.92
N GLN A 90 8.19 12.07 22.89
CA GLN A 90 7.79 11.03 23.83
C GLN A 90 6.91 11.61 24.96
N GLY A 91 5.61 11.27 24.92
CA GLY A 91 4.66 11.64 25.99
C GLY A 91 4.74 13.11 26.38
N THR A 92 4.76 13.41 27.69
CA THR A 92 4.87 14.77 28.24
C THR A 92 6.29 15.21 28.52
N SER A 93 7.30 14.36 28.24
CA SER A 93 8.70 14.64 28.58
C SER A 93 9.36 15.71 27.70
N GLY A 94 8.78 16.04 26.56
CA GLY A 94 9.37 16.91 25.55
C GLY A 94 10.59 16.30 24.83
N LYS A 95 10.97 15.07 25.14
CA LYS A 95 12.11 14.40 24.52
C LYS A 95 11.78 13.99 23.09
N VAL A 96 12.59 14.45 22.12
CA VAL A 96 12.56 13.97 20.75
C VAL A 96 13.14 12.56 20.71
N ILE A 97 12.39 11.60 20.18
CA ILE A 97 12.78 10.19 20.07
C ILE A 97 12.94 9.73 18.64
N GLY A 98 12.44 10.48 17.66
CA GLY A 98 12.52 10.17 16.24
C GLY A 98 12.05 11.33 15.38
N ARG A 99 12.02 11.14 14.06
CA ARG A 99 11.59 12.15 13.07
C ARG A 99 10.83 11.54 11.92
N ASN A 100 9.59 11.93 11.74
CA ASN A 100 8.87 11.71 10.50
C ASN A 100 9.34 12.71 9.44
N ILE A 101 9.36 12.28 8.18
CA ILE A 101 9.80 13.10 7.05
C ILE A 101 8.65 13.17 6.07
N ALA A 102 8.29 14.38 5.60
CA ALA A 102 7.22 14.50 4.62
C ALA A 102 7.48 15.61 3.59
N ALA A 103 6.99 15.34 2.38
CA ALA A 103 6.89 16.30 1.30
C ALA A 103 5.51 16.21 0.65
N LYS A 104 5.11 17.25 -0.08
CA LYS A 104 3.78 17.31 -0.69
C LYS A 104 3.80 17.79 -2.14
N VAL A 105 2.81 17.30 -2.89
CA VAL A 105 2.37 17.83 -4.18
C VAL A 105 0.94 18.34 -3.99
N GLU A 106 0.71 19.61 -4.30
CA GLU A 106 -0.63 20.19 -4.27
C GLU A 106 -1.43 19.76 -5.50
N GLY A 107 -2.68 19.40 -5.30
CA GLY A 107 -3.58 18.99 -6.38
C GLY A 107 -3.83 20.10 -7.41
N SER A 108 -4.24 19.69 -8.60
CA SER A 108 -4.51 20.60 -9.73
C SER A 108 -5.97 21.01 -9.84
N ASP A 109 -6.90 20.27 -9.22
CA ASP A 109 -8.33 20.58 -9.27
C ASP A 109 -8.72 21.61 -8.20
N PRO A 110 -9.51 22.65 -8.53
CA PRO A 110 -9.83 23.73 -7.59
C PRO A 110 -10.65 23.29 -6.36
N VAL A 111 -11.32 22.14 -6.43
CA VAL A 111 -12.12 21.57 -5.33
C VAL A 111 -11.37 20.43 -4.67
N LEU A 112 -10.96 19.43 -5.46
CA LEU A 112 -10.34 18.19 -4.94
C LEU A 112 -8.94 18.43 -4.34
N SER A 113 -8.24 19.50 -4.72
CA SER A 113 -6.92 19.83 -4.12
C SER A 113 -6.95 20.08 -2.62
N ARG A 114 -8.14 20.31 -2.04
CA ARG A 114 -8.34 20.44 -0.59
C ARG A 114 -8.43 19.07 0.11
N GLU A 115 -8.60 18.01 -0.65
CA GLU A 115 -8.61 16.63 -0.16
C GLU A 115 -7.22 16.01 -0.31
N TRP A 116 -6.85 15.16 0.65
CA TRP A 116 -5.51 14.60 0.74
C TRP A 116 -5.50 13.08 0.62
N ILE A 117 -4.48 12.60 -0.05
CA ILE A 117 -4.05 11.19 0.02
C ILE A 117 -2.66 11.18 0.66
N ILE A 118 -2.42 10.24 1.57
CA ILE A 118 -1.07 9.97 2.09
C ILE A 118 -0.53 8.74 1.38
N LEU A 119 0.69 8.84 0.84
CA LEU A 119 1.50 7.69 0.42
C LEU A 119 2.70 7.59 1.34
N SER A 120 2.92 6.42 1.92
CA SER A 120 3.92 6.26 2.99
C SER A 120 4.70 4.94 2.93
N ALA A 121 5.82 4.95 3.65
CA ALA A 121 6.60 3.80 4.09
C ALA A 121 7.33 4.19 5.36
N HIS A 122 7.75 3.25 6.21
CA HIS A 122 8.65 3.59 7.31
C HIS A 122 10.11 3.54 6.84
N TRP A 123 10.95 4.40 7.42
CA TRP A 123 12.34 4.51 7.04
C TRP A 123 13.31 3.91 8.06
N ASP A 124 12.88 3.76 9.32
CA ASP A 124 13.68 3.14 10.37
C ASP A 124 13.82 1.62 10.16
N HIS A 125 14.80 1.04 10.83
CA HIS A 125 14.96 -0.41 10.97
C HIS A 125 15.72 -0.71 12.26
N LEU A 126 16.13 -1.96 12.47
CA LEU A 126 16.67 -2.47 13.75
C LEU A 126 18.05 -1.93 14.11
N GLY A 127 18.79 -1.39 13.14
CA GLY A 127 20.09 -0.80 13.41
C GLY A 127 21.24 -1.80 13.50
N LYS A 128 22.21 -1.48 14.36
CA LYS A 128 23.38 -2.33 14.64
C LYS A 128 23.19 -3.05 15.96
N ASN A 129 23.40 -4.35 15.97
CA ASN A 129 23.40 -5.13 17.20
C ASN A 129 24.70 -4.88 17.96
N GLU A 130 24.61 -4.28 19.15
CA GLU A 130 25.76 -3.91 19.98
C GLU A 130 26.55 -5.12 20.48
N GLY A 131 25.91 -6.29 20.66
CA GLY A 131 26.54 -7.48 21.18
C GLY A 131 27.45 -8.22 20.19
N ASN A 132 27.10 -8.21 18.90
CA ASN A 132 27.84 -8.94 17.86
C ASN A 132 28.33 -8.05 16.71
N GLY A 133 28.01 -6.76 16.73
CA GLY A 133 28.42 -5.79 15.73
C GLY A 133 27.74 -5.93 14.35
N LYS A 134 26.78 -6.87 14.18
CA LYS A 134 26.07 -7.08 12.92
C LYS A 134 25.10 -5.94 12.67
N ILE A 135 25.05 -5.46 11.42
CA ILE A 135 24.07 -4.48 10.94
C ILE A 135 22.89 -5.26 10.37
N TYR A 136 21.69 -4.88 10.81
CA TYR A 136 20.42 -5.29 10.20
C TYR A 136 20.13 -4.26 9.12
N ALA A 137 20.42 -4.62 7.88
CA ALA A 137 20.39 -3.66 6.76
C ALA A 137 18.97 -3.24 6.39
N GLY A 138 17.96 -4.15 6.56
CA GLY A 138 16.57 -3.86 6.28
C GLY A 138 16.34 -3.47 4.83
N ALA A 139 16.78 -4.31 3.90
CA ALA A 139 16.65 -3.99 2.48
C ALA A 139 15.21 -4.13 1.98
N ASP A 140 14.53 -5.22 2.38
CA ASP A 140 13.11 -5.38 2.15
C ASP A 140 12.30 -4.61 3.21
N ASP A 141 12.72 -4.68 4.45
CA ASP A 141 12.13 -4.06 5.62
C ASP A 141 12.93 -2.81 6.08
N ASN A 142 12.62 -1.58 5.69
CA ASN A 142 11.68 -1.26 4.62
C ASN A 142 12.32 -0.27 3.63
N ALA A 143 13.59 -0.51 3.26
CA ALA A 143 14.21 0.29 2.20
C ALA A 143 13.49 0.10 0.85
N SER A 144 12.83 -1.06 0.63
CA SER A 144 12.01 -1.32 -0.55
C SER A 144 10.81 -0.37 -0.64
N GLY A 145 10.06 -0.21 0.45
CA GLY A 145 8.94 0.73 0.53
C GLY A 145 9.39 2.19 0.44
N VAL A 146 10.52 2.55 1.08
CA VAL A 146 11.08 3.92 0.96
C VAL A 146 11.51 4.21 -0.48
N ALA A 147 12.12 3.26 -1.18
CA ALA A 147 12.48 3.43 -2.59
C ALA A 147 11.24 3.70 -3.46
N MET A 148 10.16 2.93 -3.28
CA MET A 148 8.88 3.17 -3.93
C MET A 148 8.32 4.56 -3.61
N LEU A 149 8.37 4.98 -2.35
CA LEU A 149 7.90 6.30 -1.91
C LEU A 149 8.66 7.44 -2.61
N LEU A 150 10.00 7.36 -2.65
CA LEU A 150 10.85 8.38 -3.23
C LEU A 150 10.63 8.51 -4.74
N GLU A 151 10.60 7.40 -5.47
CA GLU A 151 10.38 7.41 -6.91
C GLU A 151 8.94 7.84 -7.28
N SER A 152 7.94 7.42 -6.51
CA SER A 152 6.57 7.90 -6.68
C SER A 152 6.50 9.41 -6.46
N ALA A 153 7.14 9.93 -5.42
CA ALA A 153 7.16 11.36 -5.13
C ALA A 153 7.81 12.17 -6.27
N ALA A 154 8.93 11.70 -6.80
CA ALA A 154 9.60 12.32 -7.95
C ALA A 154 8.74 12.25 -9.21
N TRP A 155 8.00 11.15 -9.43
CA TRP A 155 7.07 10.99 -10.55
C TRP A 155 5.91 11.98 -10.48
N PHE A 156 5.29 12.12 -9.30
CA PHE A 156 4.17 13.07 -9.07
C PHE A 156 4.60 14.54 -9.10
N ALA A 157 5.88 14.84 -8.87
CA ALA A 157 6.41 16.20 -8.95
C ALA A 157 6.45 16.74 -10.40
N ARG A 158 6.42 15.86 -11.40
CA ARG A 158 6.42 16.26 -12.82
C ARG A 158 5.06 16.88 -13.18
N PRO A 159 5.02 18.02 -13.86
CA PRO A 159 3.77 18.71 -14.18
C PRO A 159 2.72 17.86 -14.90
N GLU A 160 3.16 16.98 -15.81
CA GLU A 160 2.30 16.07 -16.58
C GLU A 160 1.63 14.99 -15.73
N ASN A 161 2.20 14.68 -14.57
CA ASN A 161 1.70 13.66 -13.64
C ASN A 161 0.92 14.24 -12.47
N ARG A 162 0.75 15.57 -12.43
CA ARG A 162 0.13 16.25 -11.30
C ARG A 162 -1.26 15.68 -11.02
N PRO A 163 -1.54 15.28 -9.75
CA PRO A 163 -2.83 14.70 -9.38
C PRO A 163 -3.91 15.80 -9.21
N LYS A 164 -5.19 15.41 -9.23
CA LYS A 164 -6.28 16.33 -8.89
C LYS A 164 -6.36 16.62 -7.39
N ARG A 165 -6.23 15.59 -6.54
CA ARG A 165 -6.10 15.72 -5.08
C ARG A 165 -4.66 16.00 -4.69
N SER A 166 -4.48 16.61 -3.55
CA SER A 166 -3.16 16.78 -2.95
C SER A 166 -2.63 15.44 -2.41
N ILE A 167 -1.32 15.22 -2.56
CA ILE A 167 -0.65 14.03 -2.02
C ILE A 167 0.42 14.47 -1.03
N LEU A 168 0.42 13.83 0.14
CA LEU A 168 1.48 13.92 1.12
C LEU A 168 2.28 12.61 1.11
N PHE A 169 3.57 12.70 0.83
CA PHE A 169 4.52 11.59 0.90
C PHE A 169 5.14 11.59 2.29
N VAL A 170 5.02 10.49 3.03
CA VAL A 170 5.49 10.42 4.42
C VAL A 170 6.40 9.21 4.60
N ALA A 171 7.63 9.47 5.04
CA ALA A 171 8.51 8.44 5.57
C ALA A 171 8.43 8.47 7.10
N PHE A 172 7.85 7.43 7.70
CA PHE A 172 7.67 7.33 9.15
C PHE A 172 8.94 6.82 9.83
N ASP A 173 9.18 7.30 11.05
CA ASP A 173 10.19 6.78 11.96
C ASP A 173 9.53 5.91 13.04
N LEU A 174 10.32 5.08 13.71
CA LEU A 174 9.90 4.30 14.88
C LEU A 174 8.71 3.37 14.62
N GLU A 175 8.57 2.86 13.41
CA GLU A 175 7.62 1.79 13.10
C GLU A 175 7.97 0.54 13.92
N GLU A 176 9.23 0.11 13.87
CA GLU A 176 9.83 -1.05 14.54
C GLU A 176 9.70 -1.00 16.07
N PHE A 177 9.40 0.15 16.60
CA PHE A 177 9.21 0.40 18.03
C PHE A 177 7.75 0.62 18.43
N GLY A 178 6.83 0.03 17.68
CA GLY A 178 5.40 0.05 17.97
C GLY A 178 4.66 1.22 17.36
N LEU A 179 5.02 1.59 16.13
CA LEU A 179 4.34 2.59 15.32
C LEU A 179 4.36 4.00 15.95
N PHE A 180 5.41 4.34 16.71
CA PHE A 180 5.42 5.63 17.42
C PHE A 180 5.36 6.82 16.48
N GLY A 181 6.05 6.75 15.32
CA GLY A 181 6.05 7.83 14.33
C GLY A 181 4.68 8.05 13.72
N SER A 182 4.04 7.02 13.20
CA SER A 182 2.71 7.14 12.60
C SER A 182 1.61 7.44 13.62
N ARG A 183 1.71 6.94 14.86
CA ARG A 183 0.80 7.32 15.95
C ARG A 183 0.91 8.80 16.29
N TYR A 184 2.15 9.32 16.39
CA TYR A 184 2.40 10.73 16.63
C TYR A 184 1.87 11.58 15.50
N PHE A 185 2.19 11.19 14.25
CA PHE A 185 1.71 11.89 13.06
C PHE A 185 0.18 11.93 13.00
N ALA A 186 -0.50 10.81 13.24
CA ALA A 186 -1.96 10.72 13.20
C ALA A 186 -2.64 11.62 14.26
N ALA A 187 -1.94 11.95 15.36
CA ALA A 187 -2.40 12.91 16.36
C ALA A 187 -2.04 14.36 16.03
N HIS A 188 -1.07 14.60 15.11
CA HIS A 188 -0.52 15.91 14.79
C HIS A 188 -0.38 16.12 13.28
N MET A 189 -1.42 15.74 12.52
CA MET A 189 -1.42 15.87 11.06
C MET A 189 -1.32 17.33 10.60
N PRO A 190 -0.61 17.63 9.50
CA PRO A 190 -0.51 18.99 8.96
C PRO A 190 -1.77 19.43 8.20
N MET A 191 -2.82 18.62 8.16
CA MET A 191 -4.12 18.91 7.56
C MET A 191 -5.24 18.48 8.51
N GLU A 192 -6.46 18.94 8.24
CA GLU A 192 -7.66 18.48 8.96
C GLU A 192 -7.93 17.00 8.65
N GLU A 193 -8.20 16.18 9.65
CA GLU A 193 -8.46 14.75 9.52
C GLU A 193 -9.57 14.45 8.49
N LYS A 194 -10.65 15.23 8.48
CA LYS A 194 -11.76 15.05 7.51
C LYS A 194 -11.37 15.26 6.05
N SER A 195 -10.25 15.98 5.80
CA SER A 195 -9.71 16.19 4.45
C SER A 195 -8.86 15.03 3.96
N LEU A 196 -8.39 14.15 4.86
CA LEU A 196 -7.68 12.92 4.49
C LEU A 196 -8.69 11.87 4.00
N LYS A 197 -8.56 11.49 2.75
CA LYS A 197 -9.49 10.56 2.08
C LYS A 197 -8.96 9.14 1.98
N LEU A 198 -7.64 8.99 1.88
CA LEU A 198 -7.00 7.70 1.72
C LEU A 198 -5.60 7.72 2.32
N PHE A 199 -5.28 6.69 3.08
CA PHE A 199 -3.93 6.38 3.55
C PHE A 199 -3.40 5.16 2.79
N VAL A 200 -2.21 5.27 2.19
CA VAL A 200 -1.55 4.17 1.48
C VAL A 200 -0.18 3.97 2.08
N THR A 201 0.16 2.73 2.42
CA THR A 201 1.50 2.39 2.91
C THR A 201 2.01 1.13 2.25
N ALA A 202 3.32 1.07 2.05
CA ALA A 202 4.02 -0.11 1.55
C ALA A 202 5.09 -0.54 2.53
N ASP A 203 5.16 -1.84 2.77
CA ASP A 203 6.09 -2.44 3.71
C ASP A 203 6.45 -3.85 3.25
N MET A 204 7.75 -4.10 3.04
CA MET A 204 8.27 -5.36 2.51
C MET A 204 7.67 -5.72 1.14
N ILE A 205 8.12 -5.03 0.08
CA ILE A 205 7.58 -5.21 -1.29
C ILE A 205 8.61 -5.75 -2.29
N GLY A 206 9.78 -6.19 -1.82
CA GLY A 206 10.88 -6.68 -2.65
C GLY A 206 11.11 -8.20 -2.62
N ARG A 207 10.36 -8.96 -1.82
CA ARG A 207 10.50 -10.42 -1.67
C ARG A 207 9.18 -11.15 -1.89
N SER A 208 9.01 -12.31 -1.24
CA SER A 208 7.81 -13.17 -1.36
C SER A 208 7.55 -13.88 -0.04
N LEU A 209 6.29 -14.15 0.25
CA LEU A 209 5.83 -14.82 1.46
C LEU A 209 6.55 -16.18 1.63
N SER A 210 7.52 -16.24 2.53
CA SER A 210 8.33 -17.43 2.77
C SER A 210 8.81 -18.19 1.50
N GLY A 211 9.05 -17.44 0.41
CA GLY A 211 9.49 -17.98 -0.89
C GLY A 211 8.40 -18.49 -1.81
N ILE A 212 7.13 -18.47 -1.37
CA ILE A 212 5.93 -18.74 -2.20
C ILE A 212 5.28 -17.42 -2.67
N CYS A 213 4.26 -17.48 -3.49
CA CYS A 213 3.52 -16.31 -3.98
C CYS A 213 4.43 -15.28 -4.68
N ARG A 214 5.36 -15.76 -5.50
CA ARG A 214 6.43 -14.93 -6.10
C ARG A 214 5.90 -13.84 -7.02
N ASP A 215 4.75 -14.03 -7.62
CA ASP A 215 4.08 -13.09 -8.52
C ASP A 215 2.94 -12.31 -7.84
N TRP A 216 2.92 -12.29 -6.50
CA TRP A 216 1.87 -11.61 -5.73
C TRP A 216 2.41 -10.42 -4.93
N VAL A 217 1.55 -9.40 -4.80
CA VAL A 217 1.55 -8.43 -3.70
C VAL A 217 0.19 -8.50 -3.02
N PHE A 218 0.16 -8.57 -1.70
CA PHE A 218 -1.08 -8.56 -0.93
C PHE A 218 -1.50 -7.12 -0.64
N VAL A 219 -2.80 -6.86 -0.74
CA VAL A 219 -3.40 -5.54 -0.49
C VAL A 219 -4.47 -5.69 0.57
N ILE A 220 -4.24 -5.05 1.71
CA ILE A 220 -5.10 -5.09 2.88
C ILE A 220 -5.83 -3.74 3.02
N GLY A 221 -7.07 -3.74 3.46
CA GLY A 221 -7.89 -2.53 3.65
C GLY A 221 -8.91 -2.28 2.55
N SER A 222 -8.79 -2.96 1.40
CA SER A 222 -9.74 -2.81 0.28
C SER A 222 -11.18 -3.21 0.63
N GLU A 223 -11.37 -4.02 1.68
CA GLU A 223 -12.69 -4.39 2.20
C GLU A 223 -13.43 -3.20 2.83
N ARG A 224 -12.71 -2.13 3.16
CA ARG A 224 -13.26 -0.90 3.74
C ARG A 224 -13.49 0.21 2.71
N LEU A 225 -13.00 0.01 1.49
CA LEU A 225 -13.04 0.97 0.39
C LEU A 225 -13.32 0.24 -0.93
N PRO A 226 -14.60 -0.09 -1.23
CA PRO A 226 -14.97 -0.93 -2.37
C PRO A 226 -14.42 -0.48 -3.73
N GLU A 227 -14.40 0.83 -4.00
CA GLU A 227 -13.89 1.40 -5.25
C GLU A 227 -12.39 1.17 -5.47
N SER A 228 -11.64 0.90 -4.41
CA SER A 228 -10.22 0.57 -4.52
C SER A 228 -9.94 -0.63 -5.43
N ARG A 229 -10.91 -1.53 -5.58
CA ARG A 229 -10.82 -2.69 -6.48
C ARG A 229 -10.72 -2.28 -7.94
N ASP A 230 -11.49 -1.27 -8.35
CA ASP A 230 -11.43 -0.74 -9.71
C ASP A 230 -10.11 -0.05 -9.98
N TRP A 231 -9.57 0.69 -8.99
CA TRP A 231 -8.26 1.32 -9.09
C TRP A 231 -7.14 0.29 -9.22
N LEU A 232 -7.15 -0.75 -8.36
CA LEU A 232 -6.19 -1.85 -8.40
C LEU A 232 -6.28 -2.65 -9.71
N LYS A 233 -7.50 -2.94 -10.17
CA LYS A 233 -7.72 -3.61 -11.45
C LYS A 233 -7.18 -2.81 -12.63
N LEU A 234 -7.34 -1.48 -12.60
CA LEU A 234 -6.78 -0.61 -13.63
C LEU A 234 -5.26 -0.57 -13.55
N ALA A 235 -4.70 -0.41 -12.35
CA ALA A 235 -3.27 -0.31 -12.11
C ALA A 235 -2.52 -1.61 -12.43
N SER A 236 -3.18 -2.78 -12.31
CA SER A 236 -2.59 -4.08 -12.62
C SER A 236 -2.49 -4.39 -14.11
N ARG A 237 -3.04 -3.53 -14.99
CA ARG A 237 -3.03 -3.79 -16.43
C ARG A 237 -1.61 -3.79 -17.00
N GLY A 238 -1.25 -4.86 -17.68
CA GLY A 238 0.08 -5.01 -18.30
C GLY A 238 1.19 -5.43 -17.33
N LEU A 239 0.90 -5.56 -16.03
CA LEU A 239 1.84 -6.10 -15.05
C LEU A 239 1.69 -7.62 -14.94
N SER A 240 2.78 -8.31 -14.64
CA SER A 240 2.76 -9.74 -14.33
C SER A 240 2.46 -10.01 -12.85
N ILE A 241 2.58 -8.99 -11.99
CA ILE A 241 2.26 -9.06 -10.57
C ILE A 241 0.74 -9.07 -10.35
N LYS A 242 0.30 -9.94 -9.47
CA LYS A 242 -1.10 -10.08 -9.04
C LYS A 242 -1.34 -9.34 -7.74
N ALA A 243 -2.35 -8.49 -7.67
CA ALA A 243 -2.81 -7.87 -6.43
C ALA A 243 -3.79 -8.82 -5.72
N GLY A 244 -3.35 -9.39 -4.60
CA GLY A 244 -4.15 -10.30 -3.78
C GLY A 244 -4.87 -9.54 -2.66
N LEU A 245 -6.20 -9.41 -2.75
CA LEU A 245 -7.00 -8.68 -1.76
C LEU A 245 -7.25 -9.55 -0.53
N LEU A 246 -6.80 -9.09 0.64
CA LEU A 246 -6.99 -9.75 1.92
C LEU A 246 -7.61 -8.78 2.94
N GLY A 247 -8.43 -9.32 3.82
CA GLY A 247 -9.02 -8.53 4.90
C GLY A 247 -8.05 -8.30 6.06
N THR A 248 -8.23 -7.18 6.75
CA THR A 248 -7.45 -6.82 7.93
C THR A 248 -7.51 -7.86 9.04
N ASP A 249 -8.62 -8.54 9.19
CA ASP A 249 -8.80 -9.56 10.22
C ASP A 249 -7.99 -10.84 9.97
N LEU A 250 -7.53 -11.08 8.73
CA LEU A 250 -6.56 -12.16 8.44
C LEU A 250 -5.15 -11.78 8.92
N VAL A 251 -4.73 -10.55 8.66
CA VAL A 251 -3.33 -10.10 8.84
C VAL A 251 -3.11 -9.40 10.19
N GLY A 252 -4.14 -8.74 10.74
CA GLY A 252 -4.03 -7.87 11.91
C GLY A 252 -3.41 -6.52 11.58
N VAL A 253 -2.94 -5.78 12.59
CA VAL A 253 -2.18 -4.54 12.42
C VAL A 253 -0.69 -4.88 12.38
N ARG A 254 -0.06 -4.65 11.22
CA ARG A 254 1.32 -5.04 10.94
C ARG A 254 2.21 -3.88 10.50
N SER A 255 1.66 -2.70 10.27
CA SER A 255 2.42 -1.52 9.82
C SER A 255 1.65 -0.22 10.11
N ASP A 256 2.14 0.90 9.60
CA ASP A 256 1.70 2.28 9.87
C ASP A 256 0.24 2.61 9.56
N TYR A 257 -0.51 1.72 8.92
CA TYR A 257 -1.96 1.92 8.73
C TYR A 257 -2.77 1.79 10.03
N GLY A 258 -2.23 1.16 11.07
CA GLY A 258 -2.93 0.91 12.33
C GLY A 258 -3.56 2.15 12.96
N PRO A 259 -2.82 3.25 13.16
CA PRO A 259 -3.36 4.51 13.70
C PRO A 259 -4.48 5.12 12.85
N PHE A 260 -4.42 4.97 11.53
CA PHE A 260 -5.43 5.50 10.59
C PHE A 260 -6.67 4.60 10.56
N MET A 261 -6.49 3.28 10.59
CA MET A 261 -7.59 2.32 10.75
C MET A 261 -8.41 2.61 12.01
N THR A 262 -7.76 2.91 13.14
CA THR A 262 -8.44 3.24 14.40
C THR A 262 -9.29 4.51 14.28
N ARG A 263 -8.91 5.43 13.38
CA ARG A 263 -9.64 6.67 13.06
C ARG A 263 -10.67 6.51 11.95
N LYS A 264 -10.86 5.29 11.43
CA LYS A 264 -11.72 4.99 10.29
C LYS A 264 -11.36 5.78 9.02
N VAL A 265 -10.09 6.07 8.84
CA VAL A 265 -9.57 6.56 7.56
C VAL A 265 -9.42 5.36 6.62
N PRO A 266 -10.02 5.40 5.41
CA PRO A 266 -9.79 4.36 4.42
C PRO A 266 -8.29 4.18 4.13
N TYR A 267 -7.85 2.93 3.98
CA TYR A 267 -6.44 2.66 3.75
C TYR A 267 -6.20 1.48 2.81
N LEU A 268 -5.02 1.46 2.22
CA LEU A 268 -4.47 0.33 1.48
C LEU A 268 -3.06 0.07 1.98
N PHE A 269 -2.82 -1.13 2.45
CA PHE A 269 -1.51 -1.62 2.85
C PHE A 269 -1.02 -2.65 1.84
N PHE A 270 0.15 -2.40 1.27
CA PHE A 270 0.80 -3.27 0.28
C PHE A 270 1.98 -3.98 0.90
N SER A 271 2.01 -5.31 0.81
CA SER A 271 3.13 -6.12 1.29
C SER A 271 3.23 -7.42 0.51
N THR A 272 4.41 -7.99 0.43
CA THR A 272 4.62 -9.35 -0.10
C THR A 272 4.59 -10.42 0.99
N GLY A 273 4.39 -10.00 2.25
CA GLY A 273 4.39 -10.85 3.43
C GLY A 273 5.80 -11.12 3.98
N GLU A 274 5.84 -11.76 5.13
CA GLU A 274 7.10 -12.08 5.80
C GLU A 274 7.92 -13.11 5.00
N CYS A 275 9.24 -12.95 5.02
CA CYS A 275 10.21 -13.85 4.40
C CYS A 275 11.18 -14.41 5.46
N ASN A 276 11.99 -15.40 5.09
CA ASN A 276 12.94 -16.01 6.01
C ASN A 276 14.04 -15.04 6.50
N GLU A 277 14.26 -13.97 5.77
CA GLU A 277 15.25 -12.93 6.08
C GLU A 277 14.70 -11.83 6.99
N TYR A 278 13.39 -11.82 7.25
CA TYR A 278 12.72 -10.82 8.10
C TYR A 278 13.43 -10.67 9.45
N HIS A 279 13.66 -9.43 9.87
CA HIS A 279 14.35 -9.07 11.11
C HIS A 279 15.69 -9.78 11.30
N SER A 280 16.41 -10.05 10.21
CA SER A 280 17.71 -10.69 10.24
C SER A 280 18.80 -9.88 9.50
N ALA A 281 20.06 -10.19 9.79
CA ALA A 281 21.21 -9.61 9.05
C ALA A 281 21.31 -10.10 7.59
N ASN A 282 20.42 -10.99 7.16
CA ASN A 282 20.34 -11.51 5.80
C ASN A 282 19.37 -10.72 4.92
N ASP A 283 18.61 -9.78 5.49
CA ASP A 283 17.80 -8.85 4.70
C ASP A 283 18.69 -7.81 4.01
N ARG A 284 19.27 -8.25 2.89
CA ARG A 284 20.31 -7.52 2.12
C ARG A 284 19.80 -7.12 0.74
N PRO A 285 20.29 -6.01 0.18
CA PRO A 285 19.84 -5.49 -1.11
C PRO A 285 20.11 -6.45 -2.28
N GLU A 286 21.17 -7.29 -2.21
CA GLU A 286 21.49 -8.23 -3.28
C GLU A 286 20.47 -9.35 -3.46
N THR A 287 19.62 -9.57 -2.47
CA THR A 287 18.71 -10.70 -2.40
C THR A 287 17.25 -10.33 -2.73
N LEU A 288 16.97 -9.07 -3.07
CA LEU A 288 15.65 -8.63 -3.50
C LEU A 288 15.35 -8.98 -4.97
N ASP A 289 14.09 -9.21 -5.27
CA ASP A 289 13.56 -9.32 -6.64
C ASP A 289 13.23 -7.90 -7.19
N TYR A 290 14.20 -7.26 -7.82
CA TYR A 290 14.06 -5.90 -8.35
C TYR A 290 13.02 -5.76 -9.48
N PRO A 291 12.88 -6.73 -10.42
CA PRO A 291 11.76 -6.73 -11.36
C PRO A 291 10.39 -6.71 -10.67
N LYS A 292 10.21 -7.48 -9.59
CA LYS A 292 9.00 -7.51 -8.79
C LYS A 292 8.79 -6.18 -8.06
N LEU A 293 9.82 -5.69 -7.35
CA LEU A 293 9.80 -4.40 -6.66
C LEU A 293 9.38 -3.26 -7.60
N HIS A 294 9.93 -3.22 -8.80
CA HIS A 294 9.58 -2.23 -9.82
C HIS A 294 8.10 -2.29 -10.20
N GLN A 295 7.59 -3.48 -10.56
CA GLN A 295 6.18 -3.64 -10.92
C GLN A 295 5.22 -3.30 -9.78
N ILE A 296 5.55 -3.68 -8.53
CA ILE A 296 4.74 -3.33 -7.36
C ILE A 296 4.76 -1.81 -7.13
N SER A 297 5.91 -1.17 -7.29
CA SER A 297 6.03 0.29 -7.15
C SER A 297 5.18 1.02 -8.20
N GLU A 298 5.17 0.55 -9.46
CA GLU A 298 4.30 1.09 -10.52
C GLU A 298 2.81 0.85 -10.23
N LEU A 299 2.46 -0.34 -9.72
CA LEU A 299 1.09 -0.66 -9.28
C LEU A 299 0.61 0.33 -8.21
N ILE A 300 1.43 0.56 -7.17
CA ILE A 300 1.09 1.47 -6.06
C ILE A 300 0.96 2.90 -6.58
N CYS A 301 1.94 3.40 -7.32
CA CYS A 301 1.94 4.76 -7.87
C CYS A 301 0.72 4.99 -8.77
N THR A 302 0.39 4.04 -9.66
CA THR A 302 -0.77 4.10 -10.55
C THR A 302 -2.08 4.03 -9.74
N THR A 303 -2.16 3.21 -8.69
CA THR A 303 -3.32 3.13 -7.80
C THR A 303 -3.57 4.48 -7.11
N VAL A 304 -2.51 5.08 -6.54
CA VAL A 304 -2.58 6.40 -5.89
C VAL A 304 -2.99 7.49 -6.90
N LYS A 305 -2.42 7.48 -8.11
CA LYS A 305 -2.81 8.44 -9.18
C LYS A 305 -4.28 8.29 -9.55
N THR A 306 -4.75 7.05 -9.71
CA THR A 306 -6.15 6.75 -10.04
C THR A 306 -7.08 7.26 -8.94
N ALA A 307 -6.77 6.96 -7.68
CA ALA A 307 -7.53 7.46 -6.53
C ALA A 307 -7.49 9.00 -6.43
N ALA A 308 -6.34 9.61 -6.68
CA ALA A 308 -6.19 11.06 -6.61
C ALA A 308 -6.98 11.79 -7.70
N ASP A 309 -7.21 11.14 -8.84
CA ASP A 309 -7.96 11.70 -9.96
C ASP A 309 -9.44 11.30 -9.98
N ASP A 310 -9.85 10.35 -9.16
CA ASP A 310 -11.24 9.93 -9.07
C ASP A 310 -12.12 11.09 -8.60
N ALA A 311 -13.33 11.17 -9.15
CA ALA A 311 -14.27 12.22 -8.78
C ALA A 311 -14.68 12.15 -7.31
N ARG A 312 -14.72 10.93 -6.75
CA ARG A 312 -15.16 10.68 -5.37
C ARG A 312 -14.39 9.52 -4.75
N ILE A 313 -13.98 9.70 -3.51
CA ILE A 313 -13.51 8.63 -2.63
C ILE A 313 -14.55 8.50 -1.52
N GLU A 314 -15.14 7.31 -1.39
CA GLU A 314 -16.14 7.05 -0.35
C GLU A 314 -15.49 7.03 1.03
N PRO A 315 -16.23 7.39 2.07
CA PRO A 315 -15.75 7.26 3.44
C PRO A 315 -15.61 5.78 3.82
N TRP A 316 -14.91 5.51 4.92
CA TRP A 316 -14.79 4.19 5.49
C TRP A 316 -16.12 3.44 5.56
N SER A 317 -16.15 2.22 5.03
CA SER A 317 -17.29 1.31 5.18
C SER A 317 -17.08 0.38 6.38
N ASP A 318 -18.05 0.36 7.31
CA ASP A 318 -18.07 -0.61 8.41
C ASP A 318 -18.54 -2.01 7.94
N GLU A 319 -19.19 -2.09 6.78
CA GLU A 319 -19.57 -3.34 6.14
C GLU A 319 -18.34 -3.94 5.44
N ALA A 320 -17.59 -4.76 6.16
CA ALA A 320 -16.54 -5.55 5.54
C ALA A 320 -17.17 -6.50 4.51
N MET A 321 -16.85 -6.29 3.23
CA MET A 321 -17.35 -7.18 2.20
C MET A 321 -16.60 -8.51 2.27
N ALA A 322 -17.34 -9.58 2.62
CA ALA A 322 -16.88 -10.95 2.42
C ALA A 322 -16.78 -11.19 0.90
N ALA A 323 -15.66 -10.82 0.32
CA ALA A 323 -15.49 -10.88 -1.12
C ALA A 323 -15.06 -12.28 -1.55
N PRO A 324 -15.68 -12.85 -2.58
CA PRO A 324 -15.20 -14.06 -3.22
C PRO A 324 -13.73 -13.97 -3.66
N GLU A 325 -13.23 -12.76 -3.95
CA GLU A 325 -11.83 -12.50 -4.29
C GLU A 325 -10.88 -12.90 -3.17
N GLU A 326 -11.18 -12.56 -1.91
CA GLU A 326 -10.37 -12.94 -0.76
C GLU A 326 -10.28 -14.46 -0.62
N MET A 327 -11.40 -15.17 -0.80
CA MET A 327 -11.40 -16.64 -0.77
C MET A 327 -10.53 -17.24 -1.88
N ARG A 328 -10.53 -16.65 -3.08
CA ARG A 328 -9.65 -17.09 -4.17
C ARG A 328 -8.19 -16.84 -3.87
N VAL A 329 -7.86 -15.69 -3.24
CA VAL A 329 -6.48 -15.37 -2.82
C VAL A 329 -6.00 -16.38 -1.78
N ILE A 330 -6.79 -16.62 -0.72
CA ILE A 330 -6.46 -17.61 0.31
C ILE A 330 -6.28 -18.99 -0.30
N ALA A 331 -7.19 -19.41 -1.22
CA ALA A 331 -7.05 -20.69 -1.91
C ALA A 331 -5.76 -20.79 -2.71
N ALA A 332 -5.38 -19.73 -3.43
CA ALA A 332 -4.14 -19.71 -4.20
C ALA A 332 -2.90 -19.84 -3.29
N VAL A 333 -2.87 -19.15 -2.17
CA VAL A 333 -1.78 -19.26 -1.18
C VAL A 333 -1.71 -20.70 -0.63
N LEU A 334 -2.85 -21.29 -0.26
CA LEU A 334 -2.90 -22.66 0.27
C LEU A 334 -2.49 -23.71 -0.78
N GLU A 335 -2.83 -23.51 -2.06
CA GLU A 335 -2.38 -24.40 -3.15
C GLU A 335 -0.86 -24.31 -3.35
N GLU A 336 -0.28 -23.11 -3.25
CA GLU A 336 1.18 -22.95 -3.30
C GLU A 336 1.86 -23.56 -2.07
N MET A 337 1.31 -23.38 -0.85
CA MET A 337 1.86 -23.97 0.37
C MET A 337 2.01 -25.50 0.28
N LYS A 338 1.02 -26.21 -0.28
CA LYS A 338 1.08 -27.68 -0.42
C LYS A 338 1.91 -28.16 -1.59
N SER A 339 2.31 -27.26 -2.49
CA SER A 339 3.13 -27.63 -3.66
C SER A 339 4.51 -28.11 -3.23
N PRO A 340 5.03 -29.19 -3.78
CA PRO A 340 6.42 -29.60 -3.53
C PRO A 340 7.44 -28.51 -3.86
N ALA A 341 7.11 -27.62 -4.81
CA ALA A 341 7.95 -26.50 -5.21
C ALA A 341 8.03 -25.36 -4.16
N SER A 342 7.14 -25.36 -3.15
CA SER A 342 7.17 -24.35 -2.06
C SER A 342 8.42 -24.46 -1.19
N GLY A 343 9.00 -25.64 -1.08
CA GLY A 343 10.05 -25.93 -0.11
C GLY A 343 9.56 -26.05 1.34
N LEU A 344 8.27 -25.80 1.59
CA LEU A 344 7.68 -25.90 2.94
C LEU A 344 7.54 -27.38 3.36
N LYS A 345 7.87 -27.65 4.62
CA LYS A 345 7.75 -29.01 5.19
C LYS A 345 6.47 -29.12 6.01
N LEU A 346 5.33 -29.21 5.33
CA LEU A 346 4.05 -29.36 6.00
C LEU A 346 3.91 -30.75 6.62
N GLY A 347 3.54 -30.82 7.90
CA GLY A 347 3.17 -32.07 8.57
C GLY A 347 1.80 -32.58 8.11
N GLY A 348 1.50 -33.87 8.41
CA GLY A 348 0.24 -34.49 8.00
C GLY A 348 -1.01 -33.74 8.47
N TYR A 349 -0.98 -33.15 9.67
CA TYR A 349 -2.08 -32.33 10.18
C TYR A 349 -2.27 -31.05 9.36
N GLN A 350 -1.18 -30.35 9.05
CA GLN A 350 -1.22 -29.12 8.24
C GLN A 350 -1.73 -29.41 6.82
N LEU A 351 -1.23 -30.47 6.18
CA LEU A 351 -1.72 -30.90 4.85
C LEU A 351 -3.23 -31.22 4.86
N ASN A 352 -3.70 -31.93 5.88
CA ASN A 352 -5.12 -32.24 6.03
C ASN A 352 -5.95 -30.95 6.21
N LEU A 353 -5.46 -30.00 7.02
CA LEU A 353 -6.13 -28.73 7.24
C LEU A 353 -6.15 -27.87 5.96
N VAL A 354 -5.07 -27.87 5.16
CA VAL A 354 -5.03 -27.20 3.85
C VAL A 354 -6.11 -27.77 2.94
N GLU A 355 -6.16 -29.11 2.77
CA GLU A 355 -7.15 -29.75 1.90
C GLU A 355 -8.59 -29.50 2.35
N LYS A 356 -8.86 -29.60 3.67
CA LYS A 356 -10.18 -29.30 4.23
C LYS A 356 -10.57 -27.83 3.96
N THR A 357 -9.64 -26.89 4.16
CA THR A 357 -9.91 -25.46 3.95
C THR A 357 -10.14 -25.17 2.48
N LEU A 358 -9.36 -25.74 1.57
CA LEU A 358 -9.59 -25.63 0.13
C LEU A 358 -10.95 -26.20 -0.29
N GLY A 359 -11.36 -27.34 0.28
CA GLY A 359 -12.70 -27.93 0.06
C GLY A 359 -13.79 -26.93 0.48
N THR A 360 -13.68 -26.39 1.70
CA THR A 360 -14.62 -25.36 2.21
C THR A 360 -14.68 -24.14 1.28
N ILE A 361 -13.52 -23.62 0.85
CA ILE A 361 -13.48 -22.45 -0.04
C ILE A 361 -14.19 -22.75 -1.37
N ARG A 362 -13.96 -23.93 -1.97
CA ARG A 362 -14.65 -24.34 -3.22
C ARG A 362 -16.16 -24.35 -3.05
N GLU A 363 -16.68 -24.86 -1.93
CA GLU A 363 -18.11 -24.86 -1.62
C GLU A 363 -18.64 -23.43 -1.45
N LEU A 364 -17.87 -22.54 -0.78
CA LEU A 364 -18.26 -21.13 -0.57
C LEU A 364 -18.31 -20.35 -1.89
N LEU A 365 -17.37 -20.59 -2.80
CA LEU A 365 -17.28 -19.86 -4.06
C LEU A 365 -18.43 -20.16 -5.05
N VAL A 366 -19.18 -21.24 -4.87
CA VAL A 366 -20.38 -21.52 -5.66
C VAL A 366 -21.66 -20.92 -5.05
N LYS A 367 -21.59 -20.36 -3.83
CA LYS A 367 -22.72 -19.68 -3.19
C LYS A 367 -22.87 -18.25 -3.71
N ASN A 368 -24.09 -17.77 -3.79
CA ASN A 368 -24.39 -16.37 -4.14
C ASN A 368 -23.93 -15.39 -3.06
N LYS A 369 -23.84 -15.85 -1.81
CA LYS A 369 -23.42 -15.02 -0.66
C LYS A 369 -22.66 -15.88 0.34
N ILE A 370 -21.50 -15.40 0.76
CA ILE A 370 -20.71 -15.99 1.86
C ILE A 370 -21.08 -15.25 3.14
N SER A 371 -21.50 -15.98 4.17
CA SER A 371 -21.76 -15.38 5.48
C SER A 371 -20.46 -15.01 6.21
N ASP A 372 -20.54 -14.07 7.15
CA ASP A 372 -19.39 -13.67 7.97
C ASP A 372 -18.85 -14.83 8.81
N THR A 373 -19.71 -15.72 9.31
CA THR A 373 -19.31 -16.92 10.06
C THR A 373 -18.51 -17.90 9.20
N GLU A 374 -18.96 -18.16 7.97
CA GLU A 374 -18.26 -19.03 7.02
C GLU A 374 -16.89 -18.44 6.65
N ARG A 375 -16.87 -17.14 6.32
CA ARG A 375 -15.63 -16.41 6.03
C ARG A 375 -14.65 -16.51 7.21
N LYS A 376 -15.08 -16.21 8.44
CA LYS A 376 -14.26 -16.28 9.64
C LYS A 376 -13.70 -17.68 9.91
N SER A 377 -14.43 -18.73 9.55
CA SER A 377 -13.92 -20.10 9.66
C SER A 377 -12.70 -20.33 8.76
N VAL A 378 -12.76 -19.87 7.51
CA VAL A 378 -11.63 -19.94 6.57
C VAL A 378 -10.46 -19.08 7.06
N ILE A 379 -10.72 -17.84 7.50
CA ILE A 379 -9.70 -16.93 8.03
C ILE A 379 -8.93 -17.58 9.19
N ARG A 380 -9.61 -18.17 10.16
CA ARG A 380 -8.96 -18.84 11.31
C ARG A 380 -8.08 -20.00 10.89
N ALA A 381 -8.55 -20.81 9.93
CA ALA A 381 -7.75 -21.91 9.41
C ALA A 381 -6.51 -21.41 8.66
N ALA A 382 -6.66 -20.38 7.84
CA ALA A 382 -5.55 -19.73 7.13
C ALA A 382 -4.53 -19.12 8.12
N GLN A 383 -4.99 -18.37 9.14
CA GLN A 383 -4.12 -17.82 10.17
C GLN A 383 -3.31 -18.88 10.90
N PHE A 384 -3.95 -19.99 11.29
CA PHE A 384 -3.26 -21.10 11.93
C PHE A 384 -2.17 -21.69 11.03
N LEU A 385 -2.49 -21.90 9.74
CA LEU A 385 -1.54 -22.43 8.76
C LEU A 385 -0.37 -21.46 8.53
N MET A 386 -0.65 -20.17 8.36
CA MET A 386 0.39 -19.14 8.21
C MET A 386 1.32 -19.11 9.45
N PHE A 387 0.76 -19.15 10.65
CA PHE A 387 1.54 -19.10 11.88
C PHE A 387 2.39 -20.35 12.12
N THR A 388 1.98 -21.52 11.64
CA THR A 388 2.65 -22.80 11.94
C THR A 388 3.49 -23.36 10.80
N ALA A 389 3.38 -22.81 9.60
CA ALA A 389 4.00 -23.37 8.39
C ALA A 389 4.86 -22.36 7.60
N LEU A 390 4.68 -21.06 7.83
CA LEU A 390 5.47 -19.99 7.23
C LEU A 390 6.34 -19.32 8.28
#